data_260082c82cd3a9503201cf4586cbd517
#
_entry.id   260082c82cd3a9503201cf4586cbd517
#
_cell.length_a   1.000
_cell.length_b   1.000
_cell.length_c   1.000
_cell.angle_alpha   90.00
_cell.angle_beta   90.00
_cell.angle_gamma   90.00
#
_symmetry.space_group_name_H-M   'P 1'
#
loop_
_entity.id
_entity.type
_entity.pdbx_description
1 polymer ?
#
loop_
_entity_poly.entity_id
_entity_poly.type
_entity_poly.pdbx_seq_one_letter_code
_entity_poly.pdbx_strand_id
1 'polypeptide(L)'
;MACPHVSGVVALGLSYAAKLRKHFTGEEFKELLYSSATPIDDFMSGTKVYSKYVIDLEESSPLQSFDMASFRKQMGHGQVHAYNFLKAIEGAGVQMTFPHVFVSVGETKVIDPSMYMDGSQFTASVDENKQSIASVEVKDGKVVVTGLAEGQASALVTGDGKTQMFTITVRKGAAGNGWL
;
A
#
# COMPACT_ATOMS: atom_id res chain seq x y z
N MET A 1 -17.79 -7.53 -16.21
CA MET A 1 -16.70 -6.51 -16.33
C MET A 1 -16.48 -5.70 -15.04
N ALA A 2 -17.02 -6.13 -13.87
CA ALA A 2 -16.84 -5.43 -12.60
C ALA A 2 -15.42 -5.58 -12.01
N CYS A 3 -14.84 -6.77 -12.08
CA CYS A 3 -13.53 -7.07 -11.50
C CYS A 3 -12.41 -6.11 -11.97
N PRO A 4 -12.20 -5.84 -13.26
CA PRO A 4 -11.16 -4.91 -13.70
C PRO A 4 -11.38 -3.47 -13.23
N HIS A 5 -12.64 -3.03 -13.04
CA HIS A 5 -12.92 -1.70 -12.48
C HIS A 5 -12.49 -1.62 -11.01
N VAL A 6 -12.83 -2.63 -10.21
CA VAL A 6 -12.39 -2.70 -8.80
C VAL A 6 -10.87 -2.75 -8.72
N SER A 7 -10.21 -3.58 -9.54
CA SER A 7 -8.74 -3.66 -9.59
C SER A 7 -8.10 -2.32 -9.94
N GLY A 8 -8.70 -1.57 -10.89
CA GLY A 8 -8.24 -0.23 -11.26
C GLY A 8 -8.37 0.78 -10.11
N VAL A 9 -9.48 0.75 -9.37
CA VAL A 9 -9.69 1.62 -8.19
C VAL A 9 -8.72 1.25 -7.07
N VAL A 10 -8.46 -0.04 -6.84
CA VAL A 10 -7.46 -0.51 -5.86
C VAL A 10 -6.06 -0.03 -6.25
N ALA A 11 -5.66 -0.18 -7.51
CA ALA A 11 -4.36 0.29 -8.00
C ALA A 11 -4.19 1.82 -7.84
N LEU A 12 -5.25 2.60 -8.14
CA LEU A 12 -5.27 4.03 -7.90
C LEU A 12 -5.11 4.36 -6.41
N GLY A 13 -5.81 3.64 -5.53
CA GLY A 13 -5.70 3.79 -4.08
C GLY A 13 -4.31 3.49 -3.56
N LEU A 14 -3.66 2.42 -4.04
CA LEU A 14 -2.28 2.08 -3.67
C LEU A 14 -1.30 3.17 -4.11
N SER A 15 -1.45 3.68 -5.33
CA SER A 15 -0.64 4.80 -5.82
C SER A 15 -0.83 6.06 -4.96
N TYR A 16 -2.06 6.33 -4.55
CA TYR A 16 -2.37 7.48 -3.70
C TYR A 16 -1.84 7.30 -2.27
N ALA A 17 -1.97 6.11 -1.69
CA ALA A 17 -1.37 5.78 -0.39
C ALA A 17 0.16 5.98 -0.41
N ALA A 18 0.83 5.53 -1.47
CA ALA A 18 2.26 5.73 -1.68
C ALA A 18 2.62 7.24 -1.76
N LYS A 19 1.83 8.03 -2.49
CA LYS A 19 1.99 9.49 -2.55
C LYS A 19 1.86 10.15 -1.17
N LEU A 20 0.95 9.67 -0.34
CA LEU A 20 0.76 10.12 1.05
C LEU A 20 1.76 9.50 2.02
N ARG A 21 2.63 8.61 1.57
CA ARG A 21 3.58 7.86 2.41
C ARG A 21 2.87 7.09 3.53
N LYS A 22 1.74 6.49 3.21
CA LYS A 22 0.95 5.68 4.14
C LYS A 22 1.08 4.20 3.84
N HIS A 23 1.19 3.42 4.90
CA HIS A 23 1.22 1.96 4.83
C HIS A 23 -0.10 1.39 5.35
N PHE A 24 -0.56 0.35 4.68
CA PHE A 24 -1.75 -0.43 5.02
C PHE A 24 -1.42 -1.92 4.90
N THR A 25 -1.98 -2.72 5.76
CA THR A 25 -2.08 -4.16 5.52
C THR A 25 -3.12 -4.44 4.43
N GLY A 26 -3.08 -5.62 3.83
CA GLY A 26 -4.07 -6.02 2.82
C GLY A 26 -5.51 -6.02 3.38
N GLU A 27 -5.68 -6.42 4.65
CA GLU A 27 -6.99 -6.39 5.31
C GLU A 27 -7.50 -4.96 5.55
N GLU A 28 -6.67 -4.08 6.09
CA GLU A 28 -7.04 -2.67 6.29
C GLU A 28 -7.45 -2.01 4.96
N PHE A 29 -6.70 -2.27 3.91
CA PHE A 29 -6.98 -1.70 2.59
C PHE A 29 -8.29 -2.23 1.99
N LYS A 30 -8.57 -3.52 2.19
CA LYS A 30 -9.82 -4.16 1.81
C LYS A 30 -11.01 -3.57 2.58
N GLU A 31 -10.89 -3.41 3.90
CA GLU A 31 -11.94 -2.81 4.73
C GLU A 31 -12.23 -1.35 4.34
N LEU A 32 -11.20 -0.57 4.00
CA LEU A 32 -11.39 0.78 3.48
C LEU A 32 -12.15 0.79 2.14
N LEU A 33 -11.84 -0.15 1.26
CA LEU A 33 -12.57 -0.29 -0.02
C LEU A 33 -14.04 -0.62 0.23
N TYR A 34 -14.34 -1.55 1.13
CA TYR A 34 -15.70 -1.97 1.45
C TYR A 34 -16.51 -0.86 2.13
N SER A 35 -15.93 -0.22 3.16
CA SER A 35 -16.59 0.85 3.90
C SER A 35 -16.82 2.13 3.08
N SER A 36 -16.02 2.35 2.04
CA SER A 36 -16.15 3.49 1.13
C SER A 36 -17.10 3.24 -0.05
N ALA A 37 -17.58 2.01 -0.23
CA ALA A 37 -18.53 1.68 -1.27
C ALA A 37 -19.87 2.40 -1.06
N THR A 38 -20.53 2.77 -2.15
CA THR A 38 -21.88 3.35 -2.09
C THR A 38 -22.90 2.24 -1.94
N PRO A 39 -23.69 2.22 -0.84
CA PRO A 39 -24.75 1.24 -0.68
C PRO A 39 -25.75 1.32 -1.84
N ILE A 40 -26.16 0.17 -2.37
CA ILE A 40 -27.13 0.10 -3.48
C ILE A 40 -28.45 -0.52 -3.06
N ASP A 41 -28.57 -1.06 -1.87
CA ASP A 41 -29.76 -1.76 -1.38
C ASP A 41 -31.00 -0.88 -1.41
N ASP A 42 -30.88 0.41 -1.13
CA ASP A 42 -32.00 1.36 -1.15
C ASP A 42 -32.57 1.59 -2.56
N PHE A 43 -31.76 1.33 -3.60
CA PHE A 43 -32.16 1.40 -5.00
C PHE A 43 -32.71 0.07 -5.53
N MET A 44 -32.62 -1.00 -4.74
CA MET A 44 -33.13 -2.33 -5.09
C MET A 44 -34.63 -2.41 -4.84
N SER A 45 -35.41 -1.92 -5.79
CA SER A 45 -36.89 -1.94 -5.74
C SER A 45 -37.49 -2.11 -7.12
N GLY A 46 -38.77 -2.52 -7.16
CA GLY A 46 -39.50 -2.73 -8.39
C GLY A 46 -39.11 -4.02 -9.11
N THR A 47 -39.64 -4.19 -10.30
CA THR A 47 -39.48 -5.38 -11.13
C THR A 47 -38.58 -5.10 -12.31
N LYS A 48 -37.58 -5.93 -12.52
CA LYS A 48 -36.72 -5.88 -13.71
C LYS A 48 -36.98 -7.08 -14.60
N VAL A 49 -37.21 -6.81 -15.87
CA VAL A 49 -37.48 -7.83 -16.89
C VAL A 49 -36.23 -8.03 -17.75
N TYR A 50 -35.81 -9.24 -17.87
CA TYR A 50 -34.68 -9.64 -18.72
C TYR A 50 -35.17 -10.55 -19.86
N SER A 51 -34.73 -10.25 -21.08
CA SER A 51 -34.76 -11.21 -22.18
C SER A 51 -33.41 -11.93 -22.22
N LYS A 52 -33.42 -13.26 -22.13
CA LYS A 52 -32.23 -14.04 -22.39
C LYS A 52 -32.10 -14.17 -23.91
N TYR A 53 -31.02 -13.66 -24.48
CA TYR A 53 -30.68 -13.96 -25.87
C TYR A 53 -30.29 -15.44 -25.96
N VAL A 54 -31.16 -16.24 -26.54
CA VAL A 54 -30.83 -17.60 -26.98
C VAL A 54 -30.56 -17.52 -28.48
N ILE A 55 -29.39 -17.99 -28.88
CA ILE A 55 -28.96 -17.98 -30.32
C ILE A 55 -29.74 -19.04 -31.14
N ASP A 56 -30.70 -19.71 -30.54
CA ASP A 56 -31.52 -20.68 -31.22
C ASP A 56 -32.75 -20.00 -31.84
N LEU A 57 -32.85 -20.02 -33.17
CA LEU A 57 -33.78 -19.22 -33.96
C LEU A 57 -35.26 -19.66 -33.86
N GLU A 58 -35.59 -20.68 -33.09
CA GLU A 58 -36.92 -21.27 -33.04
C GLU A 58 -37.73 -21.07 -31.75
N GLU A 59 -37.14 -20.59 -30.68
CA GLU A 59 -37.90 -20.31 -29.46
C GLU A 59 -37.60 -18.92 -28.90
N SER A 60 -38.64 -18.08 -28.82
CA SER A 60 -38.57 -16.84 -28.03
C SER A 60 -38.33 -17.19 -26.57
N SER A 61 -37.18 -16.89 -26.06
CA SER A 61 -36.84 -17.07 -24.64
C SER A 61 -37.89 -16.34 -23.81
N PRO A 62 -38.52 -16.99 -22.82
CA PRO A 62 -39.49 -16.34 -21.98
C PRO A 62 -38.83 -15.19 -21.24
N LEU A 63 -39.48 -14.03 -21.18
CA LEU A 63 -39.06 -12.89 -20.40
C LEU A 63 -39.03 -13.30 -18.91
N GLN A 64 -37.85 -13.22 -18.28
CA GLN A 64 -37.73 -13.45 -16.86
C GLN A 64 -37.93 -12.16 -16.10
N SER A 65 -38.82 -12.18 -15.14
CA SER A 65 -39.14 -11.06 -14.27
C SER A 65 -38.55 -11.30 -12.88
N PHE A 66 -37.79 -10.35 -12.38
CA PHE A 66 -37.19 -10.41 -11.06
C PHE A 66 -37.67 -9.26 -10.20
N ASP A 67 -38.14 -9.58 -9.00
CA ASP A 67 -38.37 -8.58 -7.96
C ASP A 67 -37.01 -8.17 -7.39
N MET A 68 -36.61 -6.93 -7.62
CA MET A 68 -35.32 -6.40 -7.19
C MET A 68 -35.19 -6.34 -5.67
N ALA A 69 -36.29 -6.20 -4.93
CA ALA A 69 -36.25 -6.17 -3.48
C ALA A 69 -35.73 -7.48 -2.85
N SER A 70 -35.94 -8.60 -3.55
CA SER A 70 -35.49 -9.91 -3.08
C SER A 70 -33.95 -10.04 -3.05
N PHE A 71 -33.23 -9.20 -3.79
CA PHE A 71 -31.75 -9.20 -3.87
C PHE A 71 -31.08 -8.25 -2.90
N ARG A 72 -31.82 -7.53 -2.06
CA ARG A 72 -31.25 -6.70 -1.00
C ARG A 72 -30.35 -7.53 -0.09
N LYS A 73 -29.20 -6.96 0.33
CA LYS A 73 -28.16 -7.61 1.13
C LYS A 73 -27.47 -8.81 0.46
N GLN A 74 -27.71 -9.03 -0.84
CA GLN A 74 -27.08 -10.09 -1.61
C GLN A 74 -26.09 -9.54 -2.65
N MET A 75 -25.96 -8.22 -2.76
CA MET A 75 -25.15 -7.53 -3.77
C MET A 75 -23.78 -7.08 -3.23
N GLY A 76 -23.28 -7.74 -2.17
CA GLY A 76 -22.02 -7.40 -1.54
C GLY A 76 -22.06 -6.06 -0.79
N HIS A 77 -20.94 -5.33 -0.76
CA HIS A 77 -20.81 -4.07 -0.03
C HIS A 77 -21.37 -2.84 -0.78
N GLY A 78 -21.77 -3.02 -2.04
CA GLY A 78 -22.32 -1.94 -2.85
C GLY A 78 -21.48 -1.62 -4.10
N GLN A 79 -21.68 -0.44 -4.63
CA GLN A 79 -20.96 0.05 -5.80
C GLN A 79 -19.62 0.66 -5.38
N VAL A 80 -18.53 0.25 -6.03
CA VAL A 80 -17.21 0.85 -5.79
C VAL A 80 -17.24 2.36 -6.10
N HIS A 81 -16.66 3.16 -5.19
CA HIS A 81 -16.65 4.61 -5.28
C HIS A 81 -15.21 5.12 -5.11
N ALA A 82 -14.52 5.40 -6.22
CA ALA A 82 -13.10 5.76 -6.20
C ALA A 82 -12.81 6.99 -5.33
N TYR A 83 -13.60 8.05 -5.43
CA TYR A 83 -13.39 9.26 -4.62
C TYR A 83 -13.51 9.00 -3.12
N ASN A 84 -14.57 8.31 -2.69
CA ASN A 84 -14.75 7.97 -1.28
C ASN A 84 -13.62 7.09 -0.76
N PHE A 85 -13.15 6.15 -1.59
CA PHE A 85 -12.01 5.30 -1.25
C PHE A 85 -10.72 6.10 -1.05
N LEU A 86 -10.41 7.06 -1.94
CA LEU A 86 -9.25 7.94 -1.77
C LEU A 86 -9.37 8.80 -0.51
N LYS A 87 -10.57 9.31 -0.20
CA LYS A 87 -10.83 10.04 1.04
C LYS A 87 -10.66 9.18 2.30
N ALA A 88 -11.08 7.92 2.24
CA ALA A 88 -10.86 6.98 3.35
C ALA A 88 -9.36 6.73 3.57
N ILE A 89 -8.56 6.63 2.50
CA ILE A 89 -7.10 6.51 2.59
C ILE A 89 -6.47 7.76 3.22
N GLU A 90 -6.96 8.97 2.94
CA GLU A 90 -6.48 10.21 3.59
C GLU A 90 -6.65 10.18 5.11
N GLY A 91 -7.78 9.63 5.59
CA GLY A 91 -8.12 9.58 7.02
C GLY A 91 -7.50 8.41 7.79
N ALA A 92 -6.93 7.43 7.12
CA ALA A 92 -6.48 6.18 7.74
C ALA A 92 -5.01 5.87 7.42
N GLY A 93 -4.54 4.69 7.86
CA GLY A 93 -3.19 4.18 7.62
C GLY A 93 -2.12 4.73 8.55
N VAL A 94 -0.99 4.08 8.53
CA VAL A 94 0.18 4.44 9.33
C VAL A 94 1.21 5.12 8.42
N GLN A 95 1.83 6.20 8.91
CA GLN A 95 2.92 6.86 8.17
C GLN A 95 4.06 5.86 7.96
N MET A 96 4.59 5.79 6.75
CA MET A 96 5.76 4.97 6.47
C MET A 96 6.93 5.37 7.36
N THR A 97 7.62 4.39 7.91
CA THR A 97 8.87 4.55 8.65
C THR A 97 10.03 3.97 7.83
N PHE A 98 11.25 4.39 8.16
CA PHE A 98 12.44 3.81 7.52
C PHE A 98 12.44 2.28 7.65
N PRO A 99 12.77 1.56 6.56
CA PRO A 99 12.79 0.11 6.58
C PRO A 99 13.98 -0.43 7.38
N HIS A 100 13.87 -1.67 7.85
CA HIS A 100 15.02 -2.43 8.29
C HIS A 100 15.96 -2.65 7.09
N VAL A 101 17.20 -2.22 7.22
CA VAL A 101 18.20 -2.28 6.15
C VAL A 101 19.10 -3.50 6.33
N PHE A 102 19.16 -4.34 5.30
CA PHE A 102 20.10 -5.45 5.23
C PHE A 102 21.17 -5.12 4.21
N VAL A 103 22.43 -5.25 4.60
CA VAL A 103 23.60 -4.96 3.77
C VAL A 103 24.72 -5.95 4.12
N SER A 104 25.56 -6.30 3.18
CA SER A 104 26.75 -7.14 3.44
C SER A 104 27.94 -6.28 3.85
N VAL A 105 28.94 -6.91 4.48
CA VAL A 105 30.22 -6.22 4.78
C VAL A 105 30.85 -5.73 3.46
N GLY A 106 31.18 -4.44 3.42
CA GLY A 106 31.78 -3.77 2.26
C GLY A 106 30.76 -3.29 1.22
N GLU A 107 29.48 -3.64 1.35
CA GLU A 107 28.43 -3.16 0.46
C GLU A 107 27.78 -1.87 0.95
N THR A 108 27.18 -1.16 0.01
CA THR A 108 26.51 0.11 0.25
C THR A 108 25.05 0.03 -0.24
N LYS A 109 24.12 0.56 0.54
CA LYS A 109 22.70 0.71 0.18
C LYS A 109 22.28 2.14 0.27
N VAL A 110 21.59 2.62 -0.77
CA VAL A 110 21.10 3.99 -0.86
C VAL A 110 19.62 4.02 -0.58
N ILE A 111 19.16 4.92 0.28
CA ILE A 111 17.77 5.11 0.67
C ILE A 111 17.40 6.56 0.40
N ASP A 112 16.26 6.79 -0.23
CA ASP A 112 15.71 8.14 -0.40
C ASP A 112 14.87 8.49 0.84
N PRO A 113 15.33 9.40 1.71
CA PRO A 113 14.61 9.73 2.93
C PRO A 113 13.28 10.44 2.66
N SER A 114 13.13 11.09 1.51
CA SER A 114 11.88 11.76 1.13
C SER A 114 10.69 10.82 0.97
N MET A 115 10.94 9.53 0.82
CA MET A 115 9.90 8.49 0.80
C MET A 115 9.28 8.23 2.19
N TYR A 116 9.99 8.58 3.26
CA TYR A 116 9.61 8.22 4.63
C TYR A 116 9.32 9.41 5.53
N MET A 117 9.91 10.57 5.22
CA MET A 117 9.72 11.77 6.02
C MET A 117 9.83 13.04 5.16
N ASP A 118 9.19 14.10 5.64
CA ASP A 118 9.35 15.43 5.04
C ASP A 118 10.70 16.03 5.43
N GLY A 119 11.29 16.78 4.53
CA GLY A 119 12.52 17.51 4.75
C GLY A 119 13.16 17.95 3.45
N SER A 120 13.80 19.11 3.49
CA SER A 120 14.61 19.64 2.38
C SER A 120 16.11 19.34 2.59
N GLN A 121 16.50 19.17 3.85
CA GLN A 121 17.84 18.77 4.25
C GLN A 121 17.76 17.65 5.28
N PHE A 122 18.57 16.63 5.08
CA PHE A 122 18.62 15.48 5.96
C PHE A 122 20.00 15.35 6.60
N THR A 123 20.01 14.88 7.84
CA THR A 123 21.22 14.43 8.53
C THR A 123 21.02 13.00 8.96
N ALA A 124 22.06 12.22 9.01
CA ALA A 124 22.02 10.83 9.43
C ALA A 124 23.20 10.50 10.33
N SER A 125 22.97 9.65 11.33
CA SER A 125 23.99 9.18 12.25
C SER A 125 23.71 7.75 12.70
N VAL A 126 24.77 7.03 13.02
CA VAL A 126 24.70 5.71 13.68
C VAL A 126 24.96 5.89 15.16
N ASP A 127 24.37 5.03 15.99
CA ASP A 127 24.69 4.93 17.43
C ASP A 127 26.20 4.85 17.64
N GLU A 128 26.73 5.72 18.52
CA GLU A 128 28.18 5.84 18.78
C GLU A 128 28.85 4.50 19.09
N ASN A 129 28.15 3.62 19.82
CA ASN A 129 28.65 2.29 20.17
C ASN A 129 28.60 1.27 19.02
N LYS A 130 28.03 1.63 17.88
CA LYS A 130 27.78 0.74 16.73
C LYS A 130 28.42 1.21 15.43
N GLN A 131 29.20 2.28 15.46
CA GLN A 131 29.91 2.83 14.28
C GLN A 131 30.92 1.87 13.68
N SER A 132 31.39 0.87 14.42
CA SER A 132 32.23 -0.20 13.90
C SER A 132 31.46 -1.22 13.03
N ILE A 133 30.13 -1.28 13.16
CA ILE A 133 29.26 -2.23 12.44
C ILE A 133 28.78 -1.64 11.11
N ALA A 134 28.35 -0.39 11.13
CA ALA A 134 27.86 0.31 9.96
C ALA A 134 28.18 1.79 10.00
N SER A 135 28.34 2.41 8.85
CA SER A 135 28.34 3.87 8.70
C SER A 135 27.12 4.33 7.93
N VAL A 136 26.65 5.53 8.27
CA VAL A 136 25.53 6.18 7.59
C VAL A 136 25.94 7.63 7.32
N GLU A 137 25.77 8.07 6.08
CA GLU A 137 26.04 9.43 5.66
C GLU A 137 24.95 9.93 4.71
N VAL A 138 24.80 11.24 4.57
CA VAL A 138 23.91 11.81 3.58
C VAL A 138 24.73 12.36 2.41
N LYS A 139 24.48 11.82 1.21
CA LYS A 139 25.06 12.25 -0.05
C LYS A 139 23.95 12.59 -1.05
N ASP A 140 24.02 13.73 -1.66
CA ASP A 140 23.04 14.20 -2.67
C ASP A 140 21.58 14.05 -2.19
N GLY A 141 21.33 14.36 -0.89
CA GLY A 141 20.00 14.26 -0.26
C GLY A 141 19.53 12.85 0.01
N LYS A 142 20.38 11.82 -0.22
CA LYS A 142 20.06 10.42 0.03
C LYS A 142 20.88 9.87 1.20
N VAL A 143 20.28 8.97 1.96
CA VAL A 143 20.94 8.26 3.07
C VAL A 143 21.68 7.08 2.49
N VAL A 144 22.99 7.06 2.68
CA VAL A 144 23.91 6.02 2.21
C VAL A 144 24.35 5.20 3.41
N VAL A 145 24.01 3.91 3.43
CA VAL A 145 24.34 2.96 4.49
C VAL A 145 25.44 2.04 3.99
N THR A 146 26.55 1.94 4.72
CA THR A 146 27.66 1.04 4.40
C THR A 146 27.86 0.02 5.52
N GLY A 147 27.89 -1.26 5.19
CA GLY A 147 28.23 -2.34 6.13
C GLY A 147 29.73 -2.42 6.38
N LEU A 148 30.17 -2.34 7.63
CA LEU A 148 31.59 -2.36 8.01
C LEU A 148 31.99 -3.70 8.64
N ALA A 149 31.19 -4.21 9.56
CA ALA A 149 31.40 -5.49 10.22
C ALA A 149 30.05 -6.18 10.49
N GLU A 150 30.07 -7.50 10.62
CA GLU A 150 28.86 -8.28 10.93
C GLU A 150 28.24 -7.85 12.27
N GLY A 151 26.93 -7.65 12.26
CA GLY A 151 26.18 -7.24 13.46
C GLY A 151 24.94 -6.42 13.16
N GLN A 152 24.43 -5.81 14.20
CA GLN A 152 23.25 -4.95 14.13
C GLN A 152 23.54 -3.58 14.72
N ALA A 153 23.11 -2.54 14.02
CA ALA A 153 23.25 -1.15 14.43
C ALA A 153 21.92 -0.43 14.28
N SER A 154 21.69 0.61 15.09
CA SER A 154 20.61 1.55 14.91
C SER A 154 21.14 2.85 14.32
N ALA A 155 20.37 3.43 13.41
CA ALA A 155 20.68 4.72 12.81
C ALA A 155 19.52 5.68 12.96
N LEU A 156 19.82 6.95 13.04
CA LEU A 156 18.87 8.06 13.11
C LEU A 156 18.96 8.88 11.83
N VAL A 157 17.82 9.27 11.28
CA VAL A 157 17.72 10.25 10.19
C VAL A 157 16.84 11.40 10.68
N THR A 158 17.32 12.61 10.53
CA THR A 158 16.61 13.82 10.92
C THR A 158 16.40 14.70 9.69
N GLY A 159 15.17 15.18 9.50
CA GLY A 159 14.77 16.13 8.47
C GLY A 159 13.72 17.07 9.02
N ASP A 160 13.91 18.40 8.83
CA ASP A 160 12.99 19.46 9.29
C ASP A 160 12.53 19.31 10.75
N GLY A 161 13.48 18.93 11.64
CA GLY A 161 13.24 18.78 13.09
C GLY A 161 12.53 17.49 13.49
N LYS A 162 12.19 16.61 12.56
CA LYS A 162 11.66 15.27 12.85
C LYS A 162 12.77 14.24 12.74
N THR A 163 12.83 13.29 13.67
CA THR A 163 13.82 12.21 13.67
C THR A 163 13.11 10.87 13.57
N GLN A 164 13.61 10.00 12.72
CA GLN A 164 13.20 8.60 12.64
C GLN A 164 14.41 7.69 12.86
N MET A 165 14.18 6.58 13.55
CA MET A 165 15.17 5.54 13.80
C MET A 165 14.89 4.35 12.88
N PHE A 166 15.95 3.74 12.36
CA PHE A 166 15.86 2.47 11.65
C PHE A 166 16.99 1.53 12.02
N THR A 167 16.79 0.25 11.77
CA THR A 167 17.76 -0.80 12.09
C THR A 167 18.53 -1.19 10.86
N ILE A 168 19.85 -1.41 11.03
CA ILE A 168 20.76 -1.91 10.03
C ILE A 168 21.25 -3.27 10.50
N THR A 169 21.13 -4.30 9.68
CA THR A 169 21.76 -5.60 9.90
C THR A 169 22.82 -5.83 8.83
N VAL A 170 24.07 -5.93 9.26
CA VAL A 170 25.21 -6.25 8.41
C VAL A 170 25.47 -7.74 8.47
N ARG A 171 25.49 -8.40 7.32
CA ARG A 171 25.70 -9.86 7.17
C ARG A 171 27.06 -10.15 6.56
N LYS A 172 27.62 -11.29 6.93
CA LYS A 172 28.82 -11.82 6.31
C LYS A 172 28.48 -12.53 5.00
N GLY A 173 29.13 -12.16 3.89
CA GLY A 173 28.90 -12.76 2.59
C GLY A 173 28.08 -11.91 1.63
N ALA A 174 28.02 -12.30 0.37
CA ALA A 174 27.24 -11.62 -0.64
C ALA A 174 25.78 -11.52 -0.20
N ALA A 175 25.15 -10.36 -0.45
CA ALA A 175 23.73 -10.18 -0.21
C ALA A 175 22.97 -11.18 -1.08
N GLY A 176 22.67 -12.33 -0.52
CA GLY A 176 21.74 -13.28 -1.13
C GLY A 176 20.38 -12.58 -1.27
N ASN A 177 19.66 -12.90 -2.33
CA ASN A 177 18.33 -12.33 -2.64
C ASN A 177 17.23 -12.72 -1.63
N GLY A 178 17.57 -12.77 -0.35
CA GLY A 178 16.57 -12.85 0.72
C GLY A 178 15.76 -14.15 0.83
N TRP A 179 16.13 -15.19 0.11
CA TRP A 179 15.44 -16.48 0.13
C TRP A 179 16.36 -17.61 0.65
N LEU A 180 16.85 -17.46 1.87
CA LEU A 180 17.31 -18.60 2.71
C LEU A 180 17.23 -18.19 4.17
#